data_3261868dee2f55ad56c7b52a78d12510
#
_entry.id   3261868dee2f55ad56c7b52a78d12510
#
_cell.length_a   1.000
_cell.length_b   1.000
_cell.length_c   1.000
_cell.angle_alpha   90.00
_cell.angle_beta   90.00
_cell.angle_gamma   90.00
#
_symmetry.space_group_name_H-M   'P 1'
#
loop_
_entity.id
_entity.type
_entity.pdbx_description
1 polymer ?
#
loop_
_entity_poly.entity_id
_entity_poly.type
_entity_poly.pdbx_seq_one_letter_code
_entity_poly.pdbx_strand_id
1 'polypeptide(L)'
;MTARQPDPRLSPGLAAWLDDHAGALDDGSHDAAEVLPRLAAAGVFRLGVPAAHGGAPGTDIGDAIEAVSQVAEHSVAAAFVAWGQRVFIEYLLRSPNAALSQAWLAPLLAGEVAGATALSNAMKFLSGIESLQIGARQDGAHWVLDGRMPWVTNLRKQGFLVAAAVSAPDGTPAVVALPHDIEGLTRSADLDLLALQSSNTAALDVRGVRIDPQWLIHPDARQYLPQARPAFAGLQCGLSIGLARRALRAAGEAGQGQASRGILGEPLQALARQLDEATARLVDGVRSERFVAEPWLLFESRIALAEIASQAVQLELQASGGAAYLKPAGDGFARRWREAAFLPIVTPSLVQLKTELAKRRARLAAEGAA
;
A
#
# COMPACT_ATOMS: atom_id res chain seq x y z
N MET A 1 11.05 -16.97 -31.37
CA MET A 1 9.78 -16.96 -30.63
C MET A 1 9.89 -15.82 -29.63
N THR A 2 9.27 -14.67 -29.93
CA THR A 2 9.16 -13.54 -29.00
C THR A 2 8.30 -14.01 -27.84
N ALA A 3 8.86 -14.05 -26.63
CA ALA A 3 8.10 -14.32 -25.42
C ALA A 3 6.95 -13.30 -25.34
N ARG A 4 5.71 -13.82 -25.30
CA ARG A 4 4.51 -13.02 -25.13
C ARG A 4 4.68 -12.22 -23.85
N GLN A 5 4.70 -10.89 -23.93
CA GLN A 5 4.65 -10.06 -22.73
C GLN A 5 3.45 -10.51 -21.89
N PRO A 6 3.61 -10.74 -20.59
CA PRO A 6 2.48 -11.09 -19.75
C PRO A 6 1.43 -9.97 -19.88
N ASP A 7 0.19 -10.36 -20.11
CA ASP A 7 -0.93 -9.42 -20.10
C ASP A 7 -1.06 -8.90 -18.65
N PRO A 8 -0.85 -7.63 -18.37
CA PRO A 8 -0.88 -7.10 -17.02
C PRO A 8 -2.29 -7.06 -16.42
N ARG A 9 -3.31 -7.47 -17.18
CA ARG A 9 -4.70 -7.48 -16.69
C ARG A 9 -4.94 -8.62 -15.71
N LEU A 10 -5.74 -8.33 -14.67
CA LEU A 10 -6.22 -9.36 -13.76
C LEU A 10 -6.92 -10.47 -14.52
N SER A 11 -6.74 -11.71 -14.08
CA SER A 11 -7.49 -12.82 -14.66
C SER A 11 -9.00 -12.57 -14.47
N PRO A 12 -9.84 -12.88 -15.48
CA PRO A 12 -11.29 -12.69 -15.37
C PRO A 12 -11.91 -13.36 -14.13
N GLY A 13 -11.36 -14.53 -13.73
CA GLY A 13 -11.82 -15.25 -12.55
C GLY A 13 -11.53 -14.50 -11.24
N LEU A 14 -10.35 -13.88 -11.11
CA LEU A 14 -10.06 -13.06 -9.93
C LEU A 14 -10.90 -11.78 -9.91
N ALA A 15 -11.05 -11.10 -11.06
CA ALA A 15 -11.86 -9.91 -11.17
C ALA A 15 -13.32 -10.15 -10.75
N ALA A 16 -13.92 -11.22 -11.28
CA ALA A 16 -15.30 -11.62 -10.91
C ALA A 16 -15.41 -11.94 -9.42
N TRP A 17 -14.48 -12.70 -8.87
CA TRP A 17 -14.48 -13.03 -7.44
C TRP A 17 -14.37 -11.78 -6.57
N LEU A 18 -13.51 -10.83 -6.94
CA LEU A 18 -13.38 -9.57 -6.21
C LEU A 18 -14.66 -8.72 -6.28
N ASP A 19 -15.31 -8.64 -7.44
CA ASP A 19 -16.60 -7.92 -7.58
C ASP A 19 -17.69 -8.55 -6.72
N ASP A 20 -17.81 -9.89 -6.74
CA ASP A 20 -18.82 -10.63 -5.99
C ASP A 20 -18.64 -10.49 -4.46
N HIS A 21 -17.41 -10.34 -3.99
CA HIS A 21 -17.07 -10.31 -2.56
C HIS A 21 -16.70 -8.91 -2.05
N ALA A 22 -16.64 -7.88 -2.91
CA ALA A 22 -16.15 -6.56 -2.54
C ALA A 22 -16.85 -5.94 -1.33
N GLY A 23 -18.19 -6.07 -1.23
CA GLY A 23 -18.96 -5.61 -0.07
C GLY A 23 -18.59 -6.35 1.21
N ALA A 24 -18.56 -7.67 1.13
CA ALA A 24 -18.24 -8.56 2.26
C ALA A 24 -16.78 -8.46 2.73
N LEU A 25 -15.86 -8.11 1.82
CA LEU A 25 -14.46 -7.79 2.17
C LEU A 25 -14.34 -6.42 2.85
N ASP A 26 -15.22 -5.47 2.52
CA ASP A 26 -15.22 -4.15 3.14
C ASP A 26 -15.79 -4.18 4.56
N ASP A 27 -16.88 -4.91 4.79
CA ASP A 27 -17.57 -4.99 6.07
C ASP A 27 -17.10 -6.17 6.96
N GLY A 28 -16.21 -7.04 6.46
CA GLY A 28 -15.63 -8.16 7.21
C GLY A 28 -16.53 -9.40 7.30
N SER A 29 -17.64 -9.46 6.57
CA SER A 29 -18.53 -10.62 6.56
C SER A 29 -18.00 -11.80 5.71
N HIS A 30 -16.93 -11.58 4.91
CA HIS A 30 -16.19 -12.64 4.20
C HIS A 30 -14.85 -12.93 4.88
N ASP A 31 -14.42 -14.20 4.83
CA ASP A 31 -13.14 -14.61 5.44
C ASP A 31 -11.93 -13.95 4.74
N ALA A 32 -11.27 -13.08 5.46
CA ALA A 32 -10.06 -12.38 5.02
C ALA A 32 -8.90 -13.33 4.63
N ALA A 33 -8.90 -14.57 5.14
CA ALA A 33 -7.86 -15.56 4.86
C ALA A 33 -7.79 -15.99 3.40
N GLU A 34 -8.89 -15.83 2.63
CA GLU A 34 -8.93 -16.19 1.21
C GLU A 34 -8.25 -15.16 0.30
N VAL A 35 -8.14 -13.90 0.70
CA VAL A 35 -7.66 -12.79 -0.16
C VAL A 35 -6.24 -13.06 -0.64
N LEU A 36 -5.31 -13.29 0.28
CA LEU A 36 -3.89 -13.43 -0.04
C LEU A 36 -3.60 -14.62 -0.98
N PRO A 37 -4.10 -15.85 -0.73
CA PRO A 37 -3.88 -16.98 -1.64
C PRO A 37 -4.46 -16.77 -3.03
N ARG A 38 -5.62 -16.11 -3.16
CA ARG A 38 -6.23 -15.82 -4.48
C ARG A 38 -5.41 -14.84 -5.29
N LEU A 39 -4.89 -13.77 -4.66
CA LEU A 39 -4.00 -12.81 -5.29
C LEU A 39 -2.69 -13.47 -5.73
N ALA A 40 -2.11 -14.35 -4.89
CA ALA A 40 -0.91 -15.10 -5.21
C ALA A 40 -1.12 -16.06 -6.40
N ALA A 41 -2.23 -16.84 -6.39
CA ALA A 41 -2.58 -17.77 -7.48
C ALA A 41 -2.76 -17.05 -8.82
N ALA A 42 -3.23 -15.80 -8.81
CA ALA A 42 -3.33 -14.94 -9.98
C ALA A 42 -2.00 -14.30 -10.40
N GLY A 43 -0.90 -14.53 -9.69
CA GLY A 43 0.43 -14.03 -10.03
C GLY A 43 0.68 -12.56 -9.65
N VAL A 44 -0.23 -11.91 -8.94
CA VAL A 44 -0.16 -10.47 -8.59
C VAL A 44 1.19 -10.12 -7.93
N PHE A 45 1.72 -10.99 -7.08
CA PHE A 45 2.95 -10.72 -6.34
C PHE A 45 4.24 -10.95 -7.13
N ARG A 46 4.16 -11.58 -8.30
CA ARG A 46 5.32 -11.88 -9.15
C ARG A 46 5.67 -10.74 -10.11
N LEU A 47 4.73 -9.80 -10.33
CA LEU A 47 4.95 -8.65 -11.21
C LEU A 47 5.97 -7.70 -10.59
N GLY A 48 6.96 -7.29 -11.39
CA GLY A 48 8.05 -6.42 -10.96
C GLY A 48 9.05 -7.04 -9.99
N VAL A 49 9.04 -8.37 -9.84
CA VAL A 49 10.06 -9.12 -9.11
C VAL A 49 11.05 -9.70 -10.13
N PRO A 50 12.38 -9.63 -9.87
CA PRO A 50 13.37 -10.22 -10.77
C PRO A 50 13.13 -11.72 -10.99
N ALA A 51 13.30 -12.20 -12.23
CA ALA A 51 13.09 -13.59 -12.58
C ALA A 51 13.96 -14.56 -11.74
N ALA A 52 15.17 -14.13 -11.36
CA ALA A 52 16.06 -14.92 -10.48
C ALA A 52 15.44 -15.18 -9.08
N HIS A 53 14.46 -14.39 -8.67
CA HIS A 53 13.71 -14.53 -7.41
C HIS A 53 12.29 -15.09 -7.62
N GLY A 54 11.99 -15.67 -8.79
CA GLY A 54 10.69 -16.26 -9.09
C GLY A 54 9.63 -15.27 -9.59
N GLY A 55 10.04 -14.07 -9.99
CA GLY A 55 9.18 -13.05 -10.57
C GLY A 55 8.75 -13.33 -12.00
N ALA A 56 7.80 -12.55 -12.51
CA ALA A 56 7.33 -12.58 -13.88
C ALA A 56 8.35 -11.93 -14.83
N PRO A 57 8.89 -12.63 -15.81
CA PRO A 57 9.89 -12.06 -16.73
C PRO A 57 9.35 -10.86 -17.50
N GLY A 58 10.19 -9.85 -17.71
CA GLY A 58 9.86 -8.67 -18.52
C GLY A 58 8.92 -7.67 -17.86
N THR A 59 8.66 -7.83 -16.56
CA THR A 59 7.86 -6.92 -15.75
C THR A 59 8.73 -6.09 -14.81
N ASP A 60 8.24 -4.91 -14.45
CA ASP A 60 8.91 -3.98 -13.53
C ASP A 60 7.97 -3.48 -12.41
N ILE A 61 8.46 -2.55 -11.59
CA ILE A 61 7.69 -1.98 -10.48
C ILE A 61 6.43 -1.24 -10.95
N GLY A 62 6.41 -0.70 -12.18
CA GLY A 62 5.22 -0.09 -12.78
C GLY A 62 4.11 -1.11 -13.01
N ASP A 63 4.45 -2.33 -13.43
CA ASP A 63 3.48 -3.43 -13.59
C ASP A 63 2.93 -3.88 -12.23
N ALA A 64 3.74 -3.85 -11.17
CA ALA A 64 3.27 -4.13 -9.82
C ALA A 64 2.31 -3.04 -9.30
N ILE A 65 2.58 -1.75 -9.58
CA ILE A 65 1.67 -0.63 -9.27
C ILE A 65 0.35 -0.82 -10.02
N GLU A 66 0.42 -1.17 -11.30
CA GLU A 66 -0.78 -1.41 -12.12
C GLU A 66 -1.59 -2.59 -11.59
N ALA A 67 -0.95 -3.68 -11.17
CA ALA A 67 -1.66 -4.83 -10.57
C ALA A 67 -2.41 -4.44 -9.28
N VAL A 68 -1.79 -3.65 -8.39
CA VAL A 68 -2.49 -3.12 -7.20
C VAL A 68 -3.66 -2.23 -7.62
N SER A 69 -3.50 -1.40 -8.67
CA SER A 69 -4.57 -0.56 -9.21
C SER A 69 -5.74 -1.38 -9.70
N GLN A 70 -5.49 -2.43 -10.46
CA GLN A 70 -6.53 -3.30 -11.00
C GLN A 70 -7.29 -4.03 -9.88
N VAL A 71 -6.61 -4.51 -8.84
CA VAL A 71 -7.29 -5.07 -7.65
C VAL A 71 -8.16 -4.00 -6.98
N ALA A 72 -7.68 -2.76 -6.87
CA ALA A 72 -8.40 -1.66 -6.25
C ALA A 72 -9.62 -1.19 -7.06
N GLU A 73 -9.68 -1.43 -8.37
CA GLU A 73 -10.89 -1.19 -9.18
C GLU A 73 -12.08 -2.03 -8.69
N HIS A 74 -11.80 -3.19 -8.10
CA HIS A 74 -12.81 -4.12 -7.60
C HIS A 74 -13.00 -4.00 -6.09
N SER A 75 -11.89 -3.99 -5.31
CA SER A 75 -11.91 -3.95 -3.84
C SER A 75 -10.64 -3.26 -3.30
N VAL A 76 -10.80 -2.14 -2.64
CA VAL A 76 -9.67 -1.46 -1.96
C VAL A 76 -9.20 -2.28 -0.75
N ALA A 77 -10.08 -3.04 -0.08
CA ALA A 77 -9.70 -3.95 1.00
C ALA A 77 -8.69 -5.01 0.50
N ALA A 78 -9.00 -5.69 -0.60
CA ALA A 78 -8.09 -6.67 -1.22
C ALA A 78 -6.81 -6.01 -1.75
N ALA A 79 -6.92 -4.82 -2.35
CA ALA A 79 -5.77 -4.06 -2.82
C ALA A 79 -4.84 -3.61 -1.69
N PHE A 80 -5.38 -3.34 -0.50
CA PHE A 80 -4.59 -2.98 0.66
C PHE A 80 -3.78 -4.18 1.19
N VAL A 81 -4.33 -5.40 1.13
CA VAL A 81 -3.59 -6.65 1.34
C VAL A 81 -2.51 -6.82 0.27
N ALA A 82 -2.87 -6.62 -1.01
CA ALA A 82 -1.92 -6.72 -2.13
C ALA A 82 -0.75 -5.74 -1.98
N TRP A 83 -1.04 -4.49 -1.60
CA TRP A 83 -0.04 -3.47 -1.31
C TRP A 83 0.89 -3.90 -0.18
N GLY A 84 0.36 -4.32 0.98
CA GLY A 84 1.17 -4.73 2.13
C GLY A 84 2.11 -5.87 1.78
N GLN A 85 1.61 -6.91 1.10
CA GLN A 85 2.39 -8.05 0.63
C GLN A 85 3.50 -7.62 -0.33
N ARG A 86 3.15 -6.85 -1.36
CA ARG A 86 4.11 -6.47 -2.40
C ARG A 86 5.18 -5.52 -1.89
N VAL A 87 4.82 -4.64 -0.94
CA VAL A 87 5.77 -3.75 -0.26
C VAL A 87 6.75 -4.56 0.60
N PHE A 88 6.28 -5.58 1.33
CA PHE A 88 7.19 -6.42 2.11
C PHE A 88 8.18 -7.18 1.20
N ILE A 89 7.72 -7.67 0.05
CA ILE A 89 8.60 -8.28 -0.97
C ILE A 89 9.67 -7.27 -1.42
N GLU A 90 9.31 -5.99 -1.67
CA GLU A 90 10.28 -4.94 -1.99
C GLU A 90 11.33 -4.74 -0.89
N TYR A 91 10.92 -4.83 0.38
CA TYR A 91 11.87 -4.74 1.48
C TYR A 91 12.94 -5.82 1.41
N LEU A 92 12.56 -7.05 1.11
CA LEU A 92 13.53 -8.14 0.97
C LEU A 92 14.40 -8.02 -0.28
N LEU A 93 13.82 -7.59 -1.42
CA LEU A 93 14.58 -7.38 -2.67
C LEU A 93 15.67 -6.30 -2.53
N ARG A 94 15.47 -5.33 -1.64
CA ARG A 94 16.42 -4.24 -1.37
C ARG A 94 17.29 -4.49 -0.13
N SER A 95 17.06 -5.58 0.57
CA SER A 95 17.84 -5.93 1.77
C SER A 95 19.24 -6.43 1.41
N PRO A 96 20.29 -5.98 2.11
CA PRO A 96 21.62 -6.59 1.99
C PRO A 96 21.69 -7.98 2.63
N ASN A 97 20.68 -8.40 3.39
CA ASN A 97 20.59 -9.71 4.02
C ASN A 97 20.08 -10.77 3.02
N ALA A 98 20.98 -11.32 2.23
CA ALA A 98 20.65 -12.33 1.22
C ALA A 98 20.02 -13.59 1.83
N ALA A 99 20.43 -14.01 3.02
CA ALA A 99 19.88 -15.19 3.69
C ALA A 99 18.38 -15.01 4.02
N LEU A 100 18.00 -13.82 4.52
CA LEU A 100 16.60 -13.49 4.79
C LEU A 100 15.77 -13.50 3.51
N SER A 101 16.27 -12.90 2.44
CA SER A 101 15.60 -12.87 1.13
C SER A 101 15.45 -14.28 0.53
N GLN A 102 16.48 -15.11 0.59
CA GLN A 102 16.44 -16.49 0.11
C GLN A 102 15.42 -17.36 0.87
N ALA A 103 15.33 -17.17 2.19
CA ALA A 103 14.39 -17.94 3.01
C ALA A 103 12.93 -17.56 2.77
N TRP A 104 12.62 -16.28 2.48
CA TRP A 104 11.26 -15.80 2.59
C TRP A 104 10.61 -15.30 1.29
N LEU A 105 11.37 -15.01 0.23
CA LEU A 105 10.75 -14.53 -1.02
C LEU A 105 9.82 -15.55 -1.65
N ALA A 106 10.19 -16.82 -1.71
CA ALA A 106 9.35 -17.85 -2.33
C ALA A 106 8.00 -18.05 -1.61
N PRO A 107 7.93 -18.26 -0.28
CA PRO A 107 6.66 -18.36 0.45
C PRO A 107 5.83 -17.06 0.41
N LEU A 108 6.45 -15.87 0.38
CA LEU A 108 5.74 -14.62 0.20
C LEU A 108 5.12 -14.49 -1.19
N LEU A 109 5.84 -14.85 -2.25
CA LEU A 109 5.33 -14.85 -3.63
C LEU A 109 4.21 -15.87 -3.84
N ALA A 110 4.24 -16.98 -3.11
CA ALA A 110 3.20 -18.01 -3.12
C ALA A 110 1.97 -17.64 -2.26
N GLY A 111 2.03 -16.57 -1.46
CA GLY A 111 0.96 -16.20 -0.52
C GLY A 111 0.78 -17.19 0.64
N GLU A 112 1.78 -18.02 0.90
CA GLU A 112 1.81 -18.93 2.05
C GLU A 112 1.97 -18.15 3.36
N VAL A 113 2.78 -17.10 3.33
CA VAL A 113 3.04 -16.19 4.43
C VAL A 113 2.66 -14.76 4.03
N ALA A 114 2.00 -14.05 4.93
CA ALA A 114 1.70 -12.64 4.71
C ALA A 114 2.90 -11.76 5.02
N GLY A 115 3.20 -10.80 4.15
CA GLY A 115 4.16 -9.74 4.39
C GLY A 115 3.45 -8.49 4.90
N ALA A 116 3.75 -8.05 6.12
CA ALA A 116 3.11 -6.91 6.77
C ALA A 116 4.10 -5.76 6.98
N THR A 117 3.61 -4.53 6.97
CA THR A 117 4.44 -3.34 7.18
C THR A 117 4.01 -2.53 8.39
N ALA A 118 4.91 -2.35 9.35
CA ALA A 118 4.79 -1.46 10.49
C ALA A 118 5.71 -0.23 10.38
N LEU A 119 6.14 0.12 9.16
CA LEU A 119 7.08 1.22 8.92
C LEU A 119 6.41 2.61 8.89
N SER A 120 5.12 2.72 9.21
CA SER A 120 4.44 4.01 9.34
C SER A 120 5.09 4.92 10.39
N ASN A 121 5.44 4.39 11.57
CA ASN A 121 6.19 5.10 12.60
C ASN A 121 7.58 5.53 12.11
N ALA A 122 8.26 4.68 11.34
CA ALA A 122 9.56 5.01 10.76
C ALA A 122 9.52 6.19 9.79
N MET A 123 8.45 6.29 8.97
CA MET A 123 8.28 7.43 8.06
C MET A 123 8.08 8.75 8.82
N LYS A 124 7.37 8.72 9.94
CA LYS A 124 7.21 9.88 10.83
C LYS A 124 8.50 10.22 11.57
N PHE A 125 9.25 9.20 12.01
CA PHE A 125 10.56 9.38 12.62
C PHE A 125 11.55 10.07 11.66
N LEU A 126 11.63 9.64 10.40
CA LEU A 126 12.48 10.28 9.39
C LEU A 126 12.12 11.75 9.12
N SER A 127 10.85 12.11 9.31
CA SER A 127 10.35 13.48 9.19
C SER A 127 10.49 14.29 10.49
N GLY A 128 11.07 13.71 11.55
CA GLY A 128 11.23 14.36 12.86
C GLY A 128 9.92 14.61 13.61
N ILE A 129 8.86 13.86 13.28
CA ILE A 129 7.52 14.05 13.88
C ILE A 129 7.39 13.27 15.20
N GLU A 130 7.92 12.04 15.26
CA GLU A 130 7.86 11.21 16.48
C GLU A 130 9.09 10.28 16.58
N SER A 131 9.34 9.77 17.78
CA SER A 131 10.38 8.78 18.05
C SER A 131 9.97 7.38 17.58
N LEU A 132 10.94 6.47 17.40
CA LEU A 132 10.63 5.05 17.15
C LEU A 132 9.93 4.44 18.36
N GLN A 133 8.90 3.64 18.12
CA GLN A 133 8.05 3.05 19.15
C GLN A 133 8.55 1.69 19.64
N ILE A 134 9.58 1.14 19.00
CA ILE A 134 10.24 -0.10 19.42
C ILE A 134 11.67 0.22 19.75
N GLY A 135 12.07 -0.09 20.98
CA GLY A 135 13.45 -0.03 21.45
C GLY A 135 14.09 -1.41 21.46
N ALA A 136 15.40 -1.45 21.27
CA ALA A 136 16.20 -2.64 21.42
C ALA A 136 17.26 -2.45 22.51
N ARG A 137 17.50 -3.48 23.31
CA ARG A 137 18.64 -3.58 24.24
C ARG A 137 19.53 -4.74 23.84
N GLN A 138 20.82 -4.62 24.10
CA GLN A 138 21.78 -5.71 23.86
C GLN A 138 21.63 -6.79 24.95
N ASP A 139 21.66 -8.04 24.52
CA ASP A 139 21.69 -9.21 25.40
C ASP A 139 22.60 -10.30 24.78
N GLY A 140 23.88 -10.27 25.11
CA GLY A 140 24.91 -11.08 24.48
C GLY A 140 25.01 -10.80 22.98
N ALA A 141 24.81 -11.82 22.14
CA ALA A 141 24.82 -11.71 20.69
C ALA A 141 23.46 -11.27 20.09
N HIS A 142 22.41 -11.17 20.91
CA HIS A 142 21.02 -10.92 20.51
C HIS A 142 20.61 -9.50 20.85
N TRP A 143 19.57 -9.02 20.18
CA TRP A 143 18.77 -7.87 20.63
C TRP A 143 17.50 -8.35 21.29
N VAL A 144 17.07 -7.63 22.32
CA VAL A 144 15.78 -7.84 22.95
C VAL A 144 14.95 -6.59 22.71
N LEU A 145 13.79 -6.78 22.07
CA LEU A 145 12.92 -5.72 21.61
C LEU A 145 11.71 -5.56 22.53
N ASP A 146 11.35 -4.30 22.80
CA ASP A 146 10.14 -3.91 23.53
C ASP A 146 9.46 -2.73 22.85
N GLY A 147 8.12 -2.75 22.79
CA GLY A 147 7.34 -1.67 22.20
C GLY A 147 5.98 -2.12 21.66
N ARG A 148 5.42 -1.31 20.76
CA ARG A 148 4.10 -1.58 20.16
C ARG A 148 4.00 -1.05 18.74
N MET A 149 3.26 -1.76 17.88
CA MET A 149 2.88 -1.36 16.52
C MET A 149 1.34 -1.28 16.47
N PRO A 150 0.74 -0.08 16.56
CA PRO A 150 -0.71 0.05 16.75
C PRO A 150 -1.55 -0.19 15.48
N TRP A 151 -0.94 -0.01 14.29
CA TRP A 151 -1.63 -0.08 13.00
C TRP A 151 -0.80 -0.86 11.99
N VAL A 152 -1.06 -2.14 11.85
CA VAL A 152 -0.32 -3.01 10.93
C VAL A 152 -1.31 -3.77 10.06
N THR A 153 -1.18 -3.59 8.75
CA THR A 153 -2.01 -4.24 7.73
C THR A 153 -1.41 -5.57 7.29
N ASN A 154 -2.25 -6.48 6.81
CA ASN A 154 -1.88 -7.80 6.32
C ASN A 154 -1.28 -8.72 7.40
N LEU A 155 -1.73 -8.57 8.65
CA LEU A 155 -1.40 -9.50 9.75
C LEU A 155 -2.29 -10.73 9.70
N ARG A 156 -2.15 -11.55 8.66
CA ARG A 156 -2.95 -12.77 8.46
C ARG A 156 -2.78 -13.73 9.65
N LYS A 157 -3.90 -14.23 10.21
CA LYS A 157 -3.88 -15.06 11.43
C LYS A 157 -3.14 -16.39 11.28
N GLN A 158 -3.05 -16.91 10.05
CA GLN A 158 -2.39 -18.17 9.70
C GLN A 158 -0.86 -18.05 9.59
N GLY A 159 -0.32 -16.84 9.51
CA GLY A 159 1.11 -16.59 9.48
C GLY A 159 1.47 -15.31 8.76
N PHE A 160 2.41 -14.57 9.34
CA PHE A 160 2.94 -13.32 8.77
C PHE A 160 4.41 -13.11 9.14
N LEU A 161 5.06 -12.27 8.33
CA LEU A 161 6.28 -11.56 8.67
C LEU A 161 5.96 -10.07 8.72
N VAL A 162 6.40 -9.35 9.74
CA VAL A 162 6.21 -7.90 9.84
C VAL A 162 7.54 -7.16 9.80
N ALA A 163 7.65 -6.16 8.93
CA ALA A 163 8.77 -5.22 8.93
C ALA A 163 8.52 -4.08 9.91
N ALA A 164 9.48 -3.83 10.80
CA ALA A 164 9.42 -2.76 11.79
C ALA A 164 10.75 -2.00 11.87
N ALA A 165 10.68 -0.71 12.18
CA ALA A 165 11.87 0.05 12.55
C ALA A 165 12.04 0.05 14.06
N VAL A 166 13.27 -0.18 14.50
CA VAL A 166 13.65 -0.27 15.91
C VAL A 166 14.81 0.68 16.22
N SER A 167 14.85 1.23 17.43
CA SER A 167 16.03 1.92 17.94
C SER A 167 17.00 0.86 18.45
N ALA A 168 18.09 0.61 17.73
CA ALA A 168 19.13 -0.35 18.12
C ALA A 168 19.80 0.04 19.45
N PRO A 169 20.53 -0.86 20.11
CA PRO A 169 21.17 -0.59 21.41
C PRO A 169 22.12 0.61 21.42
N ASP A 170 22.72 0.93 20.28
CA ASP A 170 23.59 2.11 20.10
C ASP A 170 22.82 3.39 19.71
N GLY A 171 21.48 3.32 19.63
CA GLY A 171 20.61 4.40 19.19
C GLY A 171 20.45 4.54 17.67
N THR A 172 21.13 3.72 16.86
CA THR A 172 20.96 3.69 15.41
C THR A 172 19.57 3.13 15.06
N PRO A 173 18.77 3.77 14.20
CA PRO A 173 17.52 3.17 13.76
C PRO A 173 17.81 2.03 12.76
N ALA A 174 17.32 0.84 13.03
CA ALA A 174 17.43 -0.34 12.17
C ALA A 174 16.06 -0.80 11.66
N VAL A 175 16.03 -1.62 10.62
CA VAL A 175 14.80 -2.28 10.13
C VAL A 175 14.94 -3.79 10.32
N VAL A 176 13.94 -4.38 10.95
CA VAL A 176 13.89 -5.82 11.27
C VAL A 176 12.67 -6.49 10.67
N ALA A 177 12.72 -7.80 10.45
CA ALA A 177 11.58 -8.66 10.16
C ALA A 177 11.28 -9.51 11.39
N LEU A 178 10.01 -9.58 11.79
CA LEU A 178 9.58 -10.39 12.92
C LEU A 178 8.56 -11.43 12.44
N PRO A 179 8.82 -12.75 12.60
CA PRO A 179 7.86 -13.79 12.28
C PRO A 179 6.76 -13.85 13.34
N HIS A 180 5.56 -14.26 12.94
CA HIS A 180 4.35 -14.26 13.76
C HIS A 180 4.44 -15.14 15.02
N ASP A 181 5.27 -16.17 14.98
CA ASP A 181 5.45 -17.18 16.02
C ASP A 181 6.66 -16.91 16.94
N ILE A 182 7.35 -15.78 16.76
CA ILE A 182 8.47 -15.42 17.64
C ILE A 182 7.95 -15.14 19.06
N GLU A 183 8.60 -15.72 20.07
CA GLU A 183 8.24 -15.53 21.47
C GLU A 183 8.25 -14.04 21.85
N GLY A 184 7.21 -13.60 22.57
CA GLY A 184 7.05 -12.21 23.01
C GLY A 184 6.33 -11.29 22.01
N LEU A 185 6.03 -11.74 20.79
CA LEU A 185 5.22 -11.01 19.82
C LEU A 185 3.74 -11.43 19.96
N THR A 186 2.87 -10.48 20.25
CA THR A 186 1.44 -10.76 20.41
C THR A 186 0.60 -9.91 19.48
N ARG A 187 -0.22 -10.57 18.63
CA ARG A 187 -1.20 -9.93 17.75
C ARG A 187 -2.53 -9.71 18.49
N SER A 188 -3.10 -8.50 18.38
CA SER A 188 -4.46 -8.23 18.85
C SER A 188 -5.53 -8.92 17.98
N ALA A 189 -6.80 -8.83 18.38
CA ALA A 189 -7.90 -9.00 17.44
C ALA A 189 -7.77 -8.00 16.28
N ASP A 190 -8.46 -8.28 15.16
CA ASP A 190 -8.59 -7.32 14.07
C ASP A 190 -9.22 -6.02 14.60
N LEU A 191 -8.77 -4.89 14.10
CA LEU A 191 -9.36 -3.60 14.45
C LEU A 191 -10.75 -3.48 13.81
N ASP A 192 -11.70 -2.96 14.58
CA ASP A 192 -13.04 -2.65 14.09
C ASP A 192 -13.01 -1.35 13.26
N LEU A 193 -12.87 -1.49 11.96
CA LEU A 193 -12.69 -0.39 11.02
C LEU A 193 -14.03 -0.01 10.37
N LEU A 194 -14.16 1.25 9.94
CA LEU A 194 -15.34 1.71 9.17
C LEU A 194 -15.43 1.09 7.77
N ALA A 195 -14.31 0.60 7.24
CA ALA A 195 -14.15 -0.01 5.92
C ALA A 195 -12.90 -0.89 5.91
N LEU A 196 -12.67 -1.66 4.85
CA LEU A 196 -11.47 -2.48 4.69
C LEU A 196 -11.27 -3.51 5.82
N GLN A 197 -12.33 -4.02 6.40
CA GLN A 197 -12.31 -4.96 7.53
C GLN A 197 -11.47 -6.22 7.22
N SER A 198 -11.58 -6.75 5.99
CA SER A 198 -10.81 -7.92 5.55
C SER A 198 -9.34 -7.64 5.19
N SER A 199 -8.80 -6.49 5.59
CA SER A 199 -7.37 -6.17 5.41
C SER A 199 -6.43 -6.83 6.42
N ASN A 200 -6.95 -7.60 7.38
CA ASN A 200 -6.19 -8.17 8.50
C ASN A 200 -5.39 -7.11 9.27
N THR A 201 -5.95 -5.91 9.44
CA THR A 201 -5.30 -4.83 10.18
C THR A 201 -5.48 -5.03 11.68
N ALA A 202 -4.38 -5.06 12.42
CA ALA A 202 -4.35 -5.29 13.85
C ALA A 202 -3.19 -4.53 14.52
N ALA A 203 -3.11 -4.59 15.84
CA ALA A 203 -1.94 -4.14 16.59
C ALA A 203 -1.02 -5.31 16.94
N LEU A 204 0.26 -5.01 17.15
CA LEU A 204 1.25 -5.95 17.68
C LEU A 204 1.88 -5.36 18.94
N ASP A 205 1.87 -6.13 20.03
CA ASP A 205 2.66 -5.88 21.23
C ASP A 205 3.96 -6.67 21.16
N VAL A 206 5.08 -6.01 21.45
CA VAL A 206 6.44 -6.56 21.44
C VAL A 206 6.96 -6.51 22.87
N ARG A 207 7.18 -7.67 23.49
CA ARG A 207 7.60 -7.77 24.90
C ARG A 207 8.74 -8.78 25.04
N GLY A 208 9.95 -8.27 25.19
CA GLY A 208 11.14 -9.10 25.36
C GLY A 208 11.45 -9.99 24.15
N VAL A 209 11.06 -9.60 22.94
CA VAL A 209 11.30 -10.36 21.71
C VAL A 209 12.79 -10.42 21.41
N ARG A 210 13.37 -11.64 21.43
CA ARG A 210 14.78 -11.87 21.12
C ARG A 210 14.96 -12.08 19.63
N ILE A 211 15.85 -11.30 19.03
CA ILE A 211 16.21 -11.44 17.62
C ILE A 211 17.72 -11.58 17.42
N ASP A 212 18.08 -12.35 16.41
CA ASP A 212 19.44 -12.49 15.90
C ASP A 212 19.66 -11.54 14.73
N PRO A 213 20.93 -11.28 14.34
CA PRO A 213 21.26 -10.49 13.16
C PRO A 213 20.61 -10.99 11.86
N GLN A 214 20.27 -12.28 11.77
CA GLN A 214 19.57 -12.87 10.62
C GLN A 214 18.20 -12.22 10.35
N TRP A 215 17.57 -11.59 11.35
CA TRP A 215 16.29 -10.89 11.22
C TRP A 215 16.42 -9.41 10.84
N LEU A 216 17.63 -8.90 10.68
CA LEU A 216 17.85 -7.55 10.19
C LEU A 216 17.55 -7.48 8.69
N ILE A 217 16.57 -6.67 8.31
CA ILE A 217 16.38 -6.25 6.91
C ILE A 217 17.50 -5.28 6.53
N HIS A 218 17.78 -4.30 7.43
CA HIS A 218 18.87 -3.35 7.22
C HIS A 218 19.35 -2.76 8.56
N PRO A 219 20.67 -2.65 8.80
CA PRO A 219 21.19 -2.13 10.07
C PRO A 219 21.02 -0.62 10.25
N ASP A 220 20.76 0.15 9.19
CA ASP A 220 20.53 1.59 9.24
C ASP A 220 19.28 1.98 8.43
N ALA A 221 18.21 2.31 9.12
CA ALA A 221 16.94 2.72 8.52
C ALA A 221 17.04 4.07 7.79
N ARG A 222 17.98 4.96 8.18
CA ARG A 222 18.17 6.27 7.51
C ARG A 222 18.73 6.11 6.10
N GLN A 223 19.56 5.09 5.89
CA GLN A 223 20.08 4.75 4.56
C GLN A 223 19.05 3.96 3.74
N TYR A 224 18.36 3.03 4.37
CA TYR A 224 17.49 2.07 3.71
C TYR A 224 16.13 2.66 3.28
N LEU A 225 15.44 3.35 4.19
CA LEU A 225 14.06 3.79 3.94
C LEU A 225 13.94 4.81 2.78
N PRO A 226 14.87 5.74 2.55
CA PRO A 226 14.84 6.58 1.35
C PRO A 226 14.85 5.80 0.04
N GLN A 227 15.54 4.64 0.00
CA GLN A 227 15.62 3.76 -1.16
C GLN A 227 14.34 2.92 -1.33
N ALA A 228 13.72 2.48 -0.23
CA ALA A 228 12.50 1.69 -0.26
C ALA A 228 11.23 2.54 -0.47
N ARG A 229 11.26 3.82 -0.09
CA ARG A 229 10.11 4.74 -0.13
C ARG A 229 9.45 4.89 -1.51
N PRO A 230 10.17 4.99 -2.65
CA PRO A 230 9.54 5.12 -3.96
C PRO A 230 8.62 3.93 -4.28
N ALA A 231 9.07 2.71 -4.05
CA ALA A 231 8.26 1.51 -4.25
C ALA A 231 7.09 1.45 -3.25
N PHE A 232 7.35 1.72 -1.96
CA PHE A 232 6.33 1.76 -0.91
C PHE A 232 5.17 2.70 -1.26
N ALA A 233 5.46 3.96 -1.55
CA ALA A 233 4.42 4.95 -1.83
C ALA A 233 3.87 4.83 -3.25
N GLY A 234 4.67 4.38 -4.23
CA GLY A 234 4.22 4.09 -5.59
C GLY A 234 3.16 2.98 -5.62
N LEU A 235 3.43 1.85 -4.98
CA LEU A 235 2.46 0.76 -4.82
C LEU A 235 1.20 1.22 -4.06
N GLN A 236 1.36 2.07 -3.03
CA GLN A 236 0.22 2.64 -2.30
C GLN A 236 -0.66 3.52 -3.19
N CYS A 237 -0.09 4.26 -4.14
CA CYS A 237 -0.85 5.05 -5.10
C CYS A 237 -1.77 4.20 -5.97
N GLY A 238 -1.46 2.92 -6.17
CA GLY A 238 -2.33 1.96 -6.86
C GLY A 238 -3.74 1.90 -6.27
N LEU A 239 -3.89 2.06 -4.95
CA LEU A 239 -5.19 2.13 -4.27
C LEU A 239 -6.03 3.30 -4.81
N SER A 240 -5.42 4.48 -4.90
CA SER A 240 -6.08 5.70 -5.41
C SER A 240 -6.41 5.60 -6.89
N ILE A 241 -5.49 5.07 -7.69
CA ILE A 241 -5.65 4.93 -9.15
C ILE A 241 -6.83 3.99 -9.46
N GLY A 242 -6.86 2.81 -8.85
CA GLY A 242 -7.92 1.83 -9.10
C GLY A 242 -9.30 2.33 -8.64
N LEU A 243 -9.39 2.89 -7.43
CA LEU A 243 -10.64 3.45 -6.93
C LEU A 243 -11.16 4.58 -7.84
N ALA A 244 -10.27 5.49 -8.30
CA ALA A 244 -10.63 6.57 -9.20
C ALA A 244 -11.15 6.03 -10.55
N ARG A 245 -10.47 5.05 -11.15
CA ARG A 245 -10.90 4.40 -12.39
C ARG A 245 -12.30 3.79 -12.24
N ARG A 246 -12.54 3.07 -11.16
CA ARG A 246 -13.84 2.45 -10.91
C ARG A 246 -14.96 3.48 -10.71
N ALA A 247 -14.71 4.53 -9.93
CA ALA A 247 -15.68 5.59 -9.68
C ALA A 247 -16.02 6.38 -10.97
N LEU A 248 -15.00 6.71 -11.78
CA LEU A 248 -15.22 7.38 -13.08
C LEU A 248 -16.01 6.50 -14.04
N ARG A 249 -15.76 5.19 -14.09
CA ARG A 249 -16.55 4.24 -14.89
C ARG A 249 -17.98 4.20 -14.42
N ALA A 250 -18.21 4.05 -13.11
CA ALA A 250 -19.56 4.02 -12.54
C ALA A 250 -20.34 5.33 -12.78
N ALA A 251 -19.65 6.48 -12.70
CA ALA A 251 -20.24 7.78 -13.04
C ALA A 251 -20.66 7.86 -14.51
N GLY A 252 -19.82 7.35 -15.43
CA GLY A 252 -20.13 7.28 -16.85
C GLY A 252 -21.33 6.39 -17.15
N GLU A 253 -21.39 5.20 -16.53
CA GLU A 253 -22.51 4.26 -16.65
C GLU A 253 -23.83 4.87 -16.13
N ALA A 254 -23.80 5.50 -14.96
CA ALA A 254 -24.96 6.15 -14.35
C ALA A 254 -25.46 7.35 -15.15
N GLY A 255 -24.60 8.03 -15.90
CA GLY A 255 -24.94 9.19 -16.74
C GLY A 255 -25.58 8.83 -18.08
N GLN A 256 -25.46 7.57 -18.55
CA GLN A 256 -25.95 7.15 -19.85
C GLN A 256 -27.47 7.30 -19.97
N GLY A 257 -27.93 7.85 -21.11
CA GLY A 257 -29.35 8.01 -21.41
C GLY A 257 -30.05 9.14 -20.64
N GLN A 258 -29.36 9.94 -19.83
CA GLN A 258 -29.95 11.03 -19.06
C GLN A 258 -29.41 12.39 -19.55
N ALA A 259 -30.20 13.08 -20.37
CA ALA A 259 -29.82 14.37 -20.97
C ALA A 259 -29.40 15.43 -19.92
N SER A 260 -30.07 15.46 -18.75
CA SER A 260 -29.71 16.39 -17.66
C SER A 260 -28.34 16.16 -17.04
N ARG A 261 -27.71 15.00 -17.27
CA ARG A 261 -26.38 14.64 -16.77
C ARG A 261 -25.28 14.88 -17.78
N GLY A 262 -25.60 15.32 -18.99
CA GLY A 262 -24.62 15.68 -20.03
C GLY A 262 -23.60 16.72 -19.57
N ILE A 263 -23.97 17.58 -18.62
CA ILE A 263 -23.10 18.58 -18.00
C ILE A 263 -21.89 17.94 -17.26
N LEU A 264 -21.98 16.68 -16.85
CA LEU A 264 -20.88 15.96 -16.18
C LEU A 264 -19.86 15.37 -17.18
N GLY A 265 -20.17 15.35 -18.47
CA GLY A 265 -19.32 14.73 -19.49
C GLY A 265 -17.92 15.34 -19.55
N GLU A 266 -17.82 16.67 -19.58
CA GLU A 266 -16.54 17.39 -19.62
C GLU A 266 -15.76 17.21 -18.29
N PRO A 267 -16.32 17.44 -17.10
CA PRO A 267 -15.66 17.14 -15.81
C PRO A 267 -15.13 15.70 -15.70
N LEU A 268 -15.88 14.70 -16.13
CA LEU A 268 -15.47 13.29 -16.10
C LEU A 268 -14.27 13.05 -17.02
N GLN A 269 -14.31 13.56 -18.24
CA GLN A 269 -13.20 13.44 -19.19
C GLN A 269 -11.93 14.20 -18.70
N ALA A 270 -12.11 15.38 -18.13
CA ALA A 270 -11.02 16.18 -17.58
C ALA A 270 -10.34 15.44 -16.44
N LEU A 271 -11.11 14.88 -15.50
CA LEU A 271 -10.57 14.15 -14.37
C LEU A 271 -9.90 12.82 -14.79
N ALA A 272 -10.44 12.13 -15.81
CA ALA A 272 -9.82 10.94 -16.38
C ALA A 272 -8.44 11.27 -16.99
N ARG A 273 -8.32 12.34 -17.77
CA ARG A 273 -7.01 12.79 -18.29
C ARG A 273 -6.03 13.13 -17.16
N GLN A 274 -6.47 13.83 -16.13
CA GLN A 274 -5.62 14.14 -14.97
C GLN A 274 -5.14 12.88 -14.26
N LEU A 275 -6.00 11.87 -14.13
CA LEU A 275 -5.64 10.56 -13.56
C LEU A 275 -4.57 9.86 -14.41
N ASP A 276 -4.75 9.81 -15.72
CA ASP A 276 -3.81 9.15 -16.64
C ASP A 276 -2.44 9.85 -16.59
N GLU A 277 -2.40 11.18 -16.65
CA GLU A 277 -1.18 11.97 -16.55
C GLU A 277 -0.48 11.79 -15.19
N ALA A 278 -1.23 11.80 -14.09
CA ALA A 278 -0.68 11.62 -12.74
C ALA A 278 -0.13 10.20 -12.57
N THR A 279 -0.82 9.18 -13.12
CA THR A 279 -0.38 7.80 -13.13
C THR A 279 0.91 7.63 -13.94
N ALA A 280 0.98 8.19 -15.13
CA ALA A 280 2.17 8.14 -15.99
C ALA A 280 3.39 8.78 -15.29
N ARG A 281 3.23 9.97 -14.69
CA ARG A 281 4.29 10.63 -13.92
C ARG A 281 4.76 9.82 -12.72
N LEU A 282 3.83 9.19 -12.00
CA LEU A 282 4.16 8.31 -10.88
C LEU A 282 5.02 7.14 -11.33
N VAL A 283 4.56 6.41 -12.35
CA VAL A 283 5.24 5.20 -12.85
C VAL A 283 6.62 5.54 -13.41
N ASP A 284 6.74 6.61 -14.20
CA ASP A 284 8.03 7.10 -14.71
C ASP A 284 8.99 7.45 -13.57
N GLY A 285 8.52 8.20 -12.58
CA GLY A 285 9.35 8.62 -11.45
C GLY A 285 9.82 7.45 -10.56
N VAL A 286 9.03 6.36 -10.45
CA VAL A 286 9.45 5.15 -9.73
C VAL A 286 10.44 4.34 -10.57
N ARG A 287 10.19 4.16 -11.88
CA ARG A 287 11.05 3.42 -12.81
C ARG A 287 12.44 4.06 -12.97
N SER A 288 12.47 5.37 -13.08
CA SER A 288 13.72 6.13 -13.25
C SER A 288 14.49 6.37 -11.95
N GLU A 289 13.99 5.89 -10.82
CA GLU A 289 14.51 6.14 -9.46
C GLU A 289 14.59 7.64 -9.09
N ARG A 290 13.97 8.51 -9.87
CA ARG A 290 13.95 9.97 -9.65
C ARG A 290 13.47 10.35 -8.26
N PHE A 291 12.52 9.61 -7.72
CA PHE A 291 11.94 9.87 -6.39
C PHE A 291 12.89 9.59 -5.21
N VAL A 292 14.02 8.93 -5.44
CA VAL A 292 15.07 8.80 -4.43
C VAL A 292 15.74 10.16 -4.21
N ALA A 293 16.13 10.81 -5.31
CA ALA A 293 16.78 12.12 -5.28
C ALA A 293 15.79 13.27 -5.02
N GLU A 294 14.57 13.17 -5.58
CA GLU A 294 13.54 14.20 -5.55
C GLU A 294 12.24 13.70 -4.88
N PRO A 295 12.27 13.37 -3.57
CA PRO A 295 11.13 12.76 -2.87
C PRO A 295 9.87 13.64 -2.84
N TRP A 296 10.02 14.95 -2.98
CA TRP A 296 8.88 15.87 -3.03
C TRP A 296 7.97 15.62 -4.25
N LEU A 297 8.51 15.18 -5.39
CA LEU A 297 7.71 14.84 -6.57
C LEU A 297 6.81 13.62 -6.33
N LEU A 298 7.31 12.64 -5.54
CA LEU A 298 6.49 11.50 -5.09
C LEU A 298 5.37 11.97 -4.15
N PHE A 299 5.67 12.91 -3.25
CA PHE A 299 4.68 13.46 -2.32
C PHE A 299 3.57 14.20 -3.09
N GLU A 300 3.93 15.02 -4.07
CA GLU A 300 2.99 15.70 -4.94
C GLU A 300 2.12 14.70 -5.73
N SER A 301 2.72 13.64 -6.31
CA SER A 301 2.00 12.58 -7.02
C SER A 301 1.01 11.85 -6.10
N ARG A 302 1.42 11.52 -4.87
CA ARG A 302 0.57 10.84 -3.88
C ARG A 302 -0.60 11.71 -3.44
N ILE A 303 -0.40 13.01 -3.26
CA ILE A 303 -1.45 13.97 -2.92
C ILE A 303 -2.44 14.08 -4.09
N ALA A 304 -1.94 14.33 -5.30
CA ALA A 304 -2.77 14.51 -6.49
C ALA A 304 -3.67 13.27 -6.74
N LEU A 305 -3.11 12.06 -6.70
CA LEU A 305 -3.86 10.82 -6.93
C LEU A 305 -4.95 10.58 -5.87
N ALA A 306 -4.70 10.89 -4.60
CA ALA A 306 -5.71 10.77 -3.56
C ALA A 306 -6.84 11.82 -3.70
N GLU A 307 -6.49 13.04 -4.12
CA GLU A 307 -7.47 14.10 -4.40
C GLU A 307 -8.31 13.77 -5.63
N ILE A 308 -7.70 13.23 -6.70
CA ILE A 308 -8.40 12.73 -7.90
C ILE A 308 -9.38 11.61 -7.52
N ALA A 309 -8.97 10.64 -6.70
CA ALA A 309 -9.85 9.56 -6.28
C ALA A 309 -11.07 10.09 -5.49
N SER A 310 -10.87 11.05 -4.60
CA SER A 310 -11.96 11.69 -3.87
C SER A 310 -12.91 12.45 -4.79
N GLN A 311 -12.39 13.18 -5.78
CA GLN A 311 -13.20 13.88 -6.77
C GLN A 311 -13.98 12.91 -7.68
N ALA A 312 -13.36 11.77 -8.06
CA ALA A 312 -14.02 10.75 -8.87
C ALA A 312 -15.26 10.16 -8.17
N VAL A 313 -15.16 9.86 -6.87
CA VAL A 313 -16.28 9.36 -6.07
C VAL A 313 -17.38 10.45 -5.90
N GLN A 314 -16.99 11.72 -5.79
CA GLN A 314 -17.95 12.84 -5.79
C GLN A 314 -18.71 12.95 -7.12
N LEU A 315 -18.03 12.78 -8.25
CA LEU A 315 -18.67 12.79 -9.58
C LEU A 315 -19.58 11.57 -9.76
N GLU A 316 -19.20 10.41 -9.23
CA GLU A 316 -20.08 9.23 -9.20
C GLU A 316 -21.38 9.51 -8.44
N LEU A 317 -21.30 10.15 -7.27
CA LEU A 317 -22.50 10.55 -6.51
C LEU A 317 -23.41 11.45 -7.34
N GLN A 318 -22.85 12.48 -7.97
CA GLN A 318 -23.61 13.43 -8.79
C GLN A 318 -24.24 12.73 -9.99
N ALA A 319 -23.53 11.83 -10.64
CA ALA A 319 -24.04 11.06 -11.77
C ALA A 319 -25.11 10.05 -11.37
N SER A 320 -24.99 9.40 -10.22
CA SER A 320 -25.97 8.43 -9.70
C SER A 320 -27.20 9.11 -9.09
N GLY A 321 -27.03 10.32 -8.55
CA GLY A 321 -28.10 11.06 -7.90
C GLY A 321 -28.71 10.27 -6.74
N GLY A 322 -30.07 10.37 -6.57
CA GLY A 322 -30.77 9.71 -5.46
C GLY A 322 -30.61 8.17 -5.41
N ALA A 323 -30.32 7.52 -6.52
CA ALA A 323 -30.09 6.07 -6.56
C ALA A 323 -28.92 5.63 -5.68
N ALA A 324 -27.88 6.48 -5.54
CA ALA A 324 -26.74 6.22 -4.67
C ALA A 324 -27.11 6.14 -3.16
N TYR A 325 -28.26 6.65 -2.78
CA TYR A 325 -28.77 6.64 -1.39
C TYR A 325 -29.80 5.54 -1.12
N LEU A 326 -30.13 4.73 -2.10
CA LEU A 326 -31.10 3.64 -1.96
C LEU A 326 -30.38 2.31 -1.77
N LYS A 327 -30.77 1.55 -0.74
CA LYS A 327 -30.33 0.16 -0.59
C LYS A 327 -31.26 -0.77 -1.37
N PRO A 328 -30.72 -1.82 -2.01
CA PRO A 328 -29.28 -2.17 -2.14
C PRO A 328 -28.55 -1.45 -3.28
N ALA A 329 -29.24 -0.67 -4.12
CA ALA A 329 -28.68 -0.09 -5.34
C ALA A 329 -27.44 0.79 -5.09
N GLY A 330 -27.42 1.52 -3.98
CA GLY A 330 -26.33 2.41 -3.59
C GLY A 330 -25.18 1.75 -2.81
N ASP A 331 -25.26 0.46 -2.49
CA ASP A 331 -24.27 -0.19 -1.62
C ASP A 331 -22.85 -0.15 -2.21
N GLY A 332 -22.73 -0.32 -3.52
CA GLY A 332 -21.46 -0.20 -4.23
C GLY A 332 -20.85 1.19 -4.14
N PHE A 333 -21.64 2.24 -4.29
CA PHE A 333 -21.22 3.63 -4.08
C PHE A 333 -20.83 3.88 -2.62
N ALA A 334 -21.66 3.46 -1.66
CA ALA A 334 -21.43 3.67 -0.24
C ALA A 334 -20.09 3.01 0.21
N ARG A 335 -19.75 1.83 -0.34
CA ARG A 335 -18.45 1.19 -0.15
C ARG A 335 -17.33 2.09 -0.66
N ARG A 336 -17.36 2.49 -1.94
CA ARG A 336 -16.32 3.34 -2.54
C ARG A 336 -16.16 4.68 -1.82
N TRP A 337 -17.24 5.22 -1.29
CA TRP A 337 -17.19 6.43 -0.46
C TRP A 337 -16.37 6.22 0.81
N ARG A 338 -16.57 5.11 1.54
CA ARG A 338 -15.79 4.77 2.72
C ARG A 338 -14.33 4.47 2.37
N GLU A 339 -14.10 3.72 1.29
CA GLU A 339 -12.76 3.43 0.75
C GLU A 339 -12.01 4.73 0.39
N ALA A 340 -12.69 5.70 -0.23
CA ALA A 340 -12.09 7.01 -0.56
C ALA A 340 -11.69 7.81 0.69
N ALA A 341 -12.48 7.74 1.76
CA ALA A 341 -12.18 8.42 3.02
C ALA A 341 -10.92 7.89 3.71
N PHE A 342 -10.51 6.66 3.43
CA PHE A 342 -9.29 6.05 3.94
C PHE A 342 -8.01 6.59 3.27
N LEU A 343 -8.04 6.90 1.97
CA LEU A 343 -6.86 7.27 1.19
C LEU A 343 -6.07 8.47 1.75
N PRO A 344 -6.70 9.54 2.27
CA PRO A 344 -5.99 10.67 2.86
C PRO A 344 -5.25 10.36 4.16
N ILE A 345 -5.65 9.34 4.90
CA ILE A 345 -5.15 9.06 6.25
C ILE A 345 -4.12 7.92 6.30
N VAL A 346 -4.05 7.04 5.29
CA VAL A 346 -3.04 6.00 5.24
C VAL A 346 -1.63 6.60 5.18
N THR A 347 -0.73 6.10 6.02
CA THR A 347 0.63 6.67 6.20
C THR A 347 1.54 6.41 4.99
N PRO A 348 2.28 7.42 4.50
CA PRO A 348 2.27 8.80 4.96
C PRO A 348 0.96 9.53 4.57
N SER A 349 0.30 10.12 5.56
CA SER A 349 -0.98 10.82 5.33
C SER A 349 -0.80 12.09 4.50
N LEU A 350 -1.87 12.57 3.86
CA LEU A 350 -1.79 13.81 3.09
C LEU A 350 -1.35 15.01 3.94
N VAL A 351 -1.73 15.04 5.22
CA VAL A 351 -1.28 16.10 6.15
C VAL A 351 0.24 16.04 6.33
N GLN A 352 0.80 14.85 6.53
CA GLN A 352 2.26 14.67 6.66
C GLN A 352 2.99 15.11 5.38
N LEU A 353 2.52 14.67 4.21
CA LEU A 353 3.12 15.03 2.93
C LEU A 353 3.04 16.54 2.64
N LYS A 354 1.88 17.16 2.88
CA LYS A 354 1.70 18.61 2.73
C LYS A 354 2.60 19.39 3.68
N THR A 355 2.80 18.91 4.91
CA THR A 355 3.72 19.51 5.88
C THR A 355 5.18 19.45 5.39
N GLU A 356 5.63 18.32 4.86
CA GLU A 356 6.99 18.18 4.32
C GLU A 356 7.22 19.09 3.10
N LEU A 357 6.24 19.22 2.21
CA LEU A 357 6.29 20.14 1.09
C LEU A 357 6.34 21.61 1.55
N ALA A 358 5.59 21.98 2.59
CA ALA A 358 5.62 23.32 3.17
C ALA A 358 6.98 23.65 3.80
N LYS A 359 7.57 22.71 4.56
CA LYS A 359 8.93 22.85 5.12
C LYS A 359 9.98 23.05 4.00
N ARG A 360 9.88 22.28 2.91
CA ARG A 360 10.78 22.42 1.76
C ARG A 360 10.65 23.81 1.12
N ARG A 361 9.43 24.30 0.88
CA ARG A 361 9.19 25.65 0.31
C ARG A 361 9.78 26.74 1.18
N ALA A 362 9.60 26.66 2.51
CA ALA A 362 10.16 27.62 3.44
C ALA A 362 11.70 27.66 3.40
N ARG A 363 12.35 26.49 3.32
CA ARG A 363 13.83 26.41 3.16
C ARG A 363 14.31 27.08 1.88
N LEU A 364 13.71 26.76 0.75
CA LEU A 364 14.08 27.35 -0.55
C LEU A 364 13.88 28.87 -0.56
N ALA A 365 12.81 29.37 0.06
CA ALA A 365 12.58 30.81 0.19
C ALA A 365 13.65 31.50 1.05
N ALA A 366 14.11 30.85 2.13
CA ALA A 366 15.19 31.37 2.97
C ALA A 366 16.56 31.36 2.25
N GLU A 367 16.85 30.30 1.47
CA GLU A 367 18.09 30.19 0.69
C GLU A 367 18.13 31.18 -0.49
N GLY A 368 16.96 31.49 -1.11
CA GLY A 368 16.89 32.49 -2.18
C GLY A 368 16.85 33.93 -1.72
N ALA A 369 16.68 34.17 -0.39
CA ALA A 369 16.73 35.52 0.22
C ALA A 369 18.09 35.85 0.85
N ALA A 370 19.02 34.91 0.93
CA ALA A 370 20.39 35.07 1.43
C ALA A 370 21.37 35.31 0.26
#